data_4d4611c57c9b547eff621e717b3d352c
#
_entry.id   4d4611c57c9b547eff621e717b3d352c
#
_cell.length_a   1.000
_cell.length_b   1.000
_cell.length_c   1.000
_cell.angle_alpha   90.00
_cell.angle_beta   90.00
_cell.angle_gamma   90.00
#
_symmetry.space_group_name_H-M   'P 1'
#
loop_
_entity.id
_entity.type
_entity.pdbx_description
1 polymer ?
#
loop_
_entity_poly.entity_id
_entity_poly.type
_entity_poly.pdbx_seq_one_letter_code
_entity_poly.pdbx_strand_id
1 'polypeptide(L)'
;MSSMEHNSSEKKRRALRIAISILVAVTLWLYVDYQKHPNVTMTFRDVPVEFSGENTTLADKGYMLLSCENTSIDIRLKGSRSVISDLDRSSLRVVADTSSITETGTKTLSYQVYYPDSVSRNNVSVEWASAYTITVQVGELARKEVPIRCELEGEVA
;
A
#
# COMPACT_ATOMS: atom_id res chain seq x y z
N MET A 1 64.50 -39.91 -18.74
CA MET A 1 63.58 -39.67 -17.62
C MET A 1 62.95 -38.27 -17.75
N SER A 2 62.37 -37.88 -18.90
CA SER A 2 61.88 -36.50 -19.09
C SER A 2 60.41 -36.40 -19.53
N SER A 3 59.69 -37.54 -19.66
CA SER A 3 58.31 -37.52 -20.21
C SER A 3 57.18 -37.54 -19.12
N MET A 4 57.51 -37.67 -17.87
CA MET A 4 56.48 -37.79 -16.79
C MET A 4 56.08 -36.43 -16.18
N GLU A 5 56.97 -35.43 -16.22
CA GLU A 5 56.67 -34.12 -15.62
C GLU A 5 55.74 -33.23 -16.49
N HIS A 6 55.82 -33.36 -17.82
CA HIS A 6 55.04 -32.57 -18.74
C HIS A 6 53.52 -32.88 -18.65
N ASN A 7 53.15 -34.11 -18.40
CA ASN A 7 51.74 -34.58 -18.29
C ASN A 7 51.06 -34.09 -17.00
N SER A 8 51.80 -33.86 -15.92
CA SER A 8 51.29 -33.36 -14.65
C SER A 8 50.86 -31.89 -14.70
N SER A 9 51.64 -31.05 -15.42
CA SER A 9 51.35 -29.62 -15.53
C SER A 9 50.16 -29.33 -16.43
N GLU A 10 49.95 -30.12 -17.50
CA GLU A 10 48.76 -29.99 -18.36
C GLU A 10 47.48 -30.43 -17.65
N LYS A 11 47.51 -31.50 -16.87
CA LYS A 11 46.37 -31.94 -16.04
C LYS A 11 45.98 -30.87 -15.01
N LYS A 12 46.95 -30.24 -14.35
CA LYS A 12 46.73 -29.14 -13.40
C LYS A 12 46.12 -27.93 -14.08
N ARG A 13 46.61 -27.55 -15.27
CA ARG A 13 46.06 -26.41 -16.05
C ARG A 13 44.63 -26.69 -16.55
N ARG A 14 44.31 -27.95 -16.92
CA ARG A 14 42.93 -28.33 -17.31
C ARG A 14 42.02 -28.31 -16.08
N ALA A 15 42.44 -28.87 -14.95
CA ALA A 15 41.68 -28.82 -13.70
C ALA A 15 41.43 -27.40 -13.24
N LEU A 16 42.42 -26.51 -13.34
CA LEU A 16 42.27 -25.08 -13.01
C LEU A 16 41.25 -24.37 -13.89
N ARG A 17 41.27 -24.62 -15.22
CA ARG A 17 40.28 -24.02 -16.14
C ARG A 17 38.86 -24.51 -15.82
N ILE A 18 38.69 -25.81 -15.51
CA ILE A 18 37.38 -26.36 -15.11
C ILE A 18 36.92 -25.72 -13.81
N ALA A 19 37.81 -25.60 -12.81
CA ALA A 19 37.49 -25.01 -11.51
C ALA A 19 37.05 -23.51 -11.68
N ILE A 20 37.77 -22.74 -12.50
CA ILE A 20 37.41 -21.35 -12.81
C ILE A 20 36.05 -21.28 -13.53
N SER A 21 35.81 -22.18 -14.50
CA SER A 21 34.53 -22.21 -15.21
C SER A 21 33.33 -22.50 -14.29
N ILE A 22 33.51 -23.45 -13.37
CA ILE A 22 32.49 -23.78 -12.36
C ILE A 22 32.27 -22.60 -11.41
N LEU A 23 33.35 -21.94 -10.97
CA LEU A 23 33.26 -20.79 -10.07
C LEU A 23 32.49 -19.62 -10.74
N VAL A 24 32.81 -19.32 -12.01
CA VAL A 24 32.08 -18.30 -12.77
C VAL A 24 30.62 -18.69 -12.97
N ALA A 25 30.32 -19.95 -13.28
CA ALA A 25 28.94 -20.41 -13.44
C ALA A 25 28.13 -20.29 -12.15
N VAL A 26 28.74 -20.66 -11.00
CA VAL A 26 28.10 -20.56 -9.68
C VAL A 26 27.87 -19.08 -9.30
N THR A 27 28.85 -18.22 -9.53
CA THR A 27 28.71 -16.78 -9.25
C THR A 27 27.61 -16.14 -10.12
N LEU A 28 27.56 -16.48 -11.39
CA LEU A 28 26.48 -16.03 -12.28
C LEU A 28 25.12 -16.57 -11.84
N TRP A 29 25.05 -17.84 -11.46
CA TRP A 29 23.81 -18.43 -10.97
C TRP A 29 23.32 -17.74 -9.69
N LEU A 30 24.20 -17.55 -8.70
CA LEU A 30 23.89 -16.82 -7.47
C LEU A 30 23.46 -15.37 -7.75
N TYR A 31 24.12 -14.70 -8.69
CA TYR A 31 23.77 -13.34 -9.09
C TYR A 31 22.36 -13.27 -9.68
N VAL A 32 22.01 -14.20 -10.57
CA VAL A 32 20.67 -14.28 -11.17
C VAL A 32 19.61 -14.66 -10.15
N ASP A 33 19.92 -15.58 -9.25
CA ASP A 33 19.01 -16.02 -8.18
C ASP A 33 18.76 -14.89 -7.19
N TYR A 34 19.78 -14.11 -6.85
CA TYR A 34 19.67 -12.93 -6.00
C TYR A 34 18.76 -11.85 -6.62
N GLN A 35 18.80 -11.69 -7.94
CA GLN A 35 17.92 -10.73 -8.64
C GLN A 35 16.48 -11.21 -8.81
N LYS A 36 16.23 -12.50 -8.77
CA LYS A 36 14.90 -13.10 -8.83
C LYS A 36 14.28 -13.19 -7.43
N HIS A 37 14.07 -12.07 -6.76
CA HIS A 37 13.18 -12.06 -5.59
C HIS A 37 11.78 -12.37 -6.10
N PRO A 38 11.18 -13.52 -5.75
CA PRO A 38 9.84 -13.83 -6.20
C PRO A 38 8.88 -12.79 -5.61
N ASN A 39 8.34 -11.94 -6.47
CA ASN A 39 7.22 -11.10 -6.08
C ASN A 39 6.06 -12.03 -5.72
N VAL A 40 5.53 -11.87 -4.54
CA VAL A 40 4.33 -12.56 -4.10
C VAL A 40 3.14 -11.61 -4.19
N THR A 41 1.99 -12.18 -4.45
CA THR A 41 0.74 -11.45 -4.47
C THR A 41 -0.09 -11.87 -3.27
N MET A 42 -0.61 -10.90 -2.53
CA MET A 42 -1.49 -11.11 -1.39
C MET A 42 -2.73 -10.24 -1.48
N THR A 43 -3.89 -10.79 -1.12
CA THR A 43 -5.16 -10.07 -1.12
C THR A 43 -5.52 -9.69 0.31
N PHE A 44 -5.69 -8.40 0.53
CA PHE A 44 -6.18 -7.82 1.78
C PHE A 44 -7.66 -7.48 1.58
N ARG A 45 -8.52 -8.07 2.40
CA ARG A 45 -9.97 -7.89 2.31
C ARG A 45 -10.44 -6.87 3.31
N ASP A 46 -11.52 -6.17 2.98
CA ASP A 46 -12.19 -5.19 3.84
C ASP A 46 -11.25 -4.11 4.39
N VAL A 47 -10.37 -3.56 3.57
CA VAL A 47 -9.52 -2.44 3.97
C VAL A 47 -10.40 -1.20 4.11
N PRO A 48 -10.41 -0.54 5.31
CA PRO A 48 -11.31 0.58 5.55
C PRO A 48 -10.94 1.78 4.68
N VAL A 49 -11.96 2.48 4.20
CA VAL A 49 -11.82 3.75 3.47
C VAL A 49 -11.95 4.91 4.46
N GLU A 50 -10.96 5.76 4.49
CA GLU A 50 -10.94 7.00 5.26
C GLU A 50 -11.08 8.19 4.32
N PHE A 51 -11.66 9.27 4.80
CA PHE A 51 -11.85 10.50 4.03
C PHE A 51 -10.95 11.59 4.57
N SER A 52 -10.07 12.12 3.70
CA SER A 52 -9.19 13.22 4.06
C SER A 52 -9.92 14.54 3.97
N GLY A 53 -9.93 15.30 5.07
CA GLY A 53 -10.53 16.64 5.10
C GLY A 53 -12.06 16.67 5.28
N GLU A 54 -12.71 15.54 5.62
CA GLU A 54 -14.15 15.48 5.85
C GLU A 54 -14.60 16.46 6.94
N ASN A 55 -13.94 16.44 8.09
CA ASN A 55 -14.29 17.26 9.24
C ASN A 55 -13.67 18.68 9.23
N THR A 56 -12.86 18.99 8.25
CA THR A 56 -12.16 20.27 8.14
C THR A 56 -12.53 20.97 6.82
N THR A 57 -11.84 20.62 5.75
CA THR A 57 -11.98 21.30 4.45
C THR A 57 -13.38 21.19 3.86
N LEU A 58 -14.07 20.05 4.04
CA LEU A 58 -15.42 19.84 3.54
C LEU A 58 -16.43 20.61 4.39
N ALA A 59 -16.30 20.56 5.71
CA ALA A 59 -17.15 21.28 6.65
C ALA A 59 -16.98 22.80 6.54
N ASP A 60 -15.75 23.29 6.29
CA ASP A 60 -15.48 24.72 6.06
C ASP A 60 -16.15 25.25 4.80
N LYS A 61 -16.30 24.39 3.78
CA LYS A 61 -17.06 24.70 2.55
C LYS A 61 -18.58 24.60 2.73
N GLY A 62 -19.06 24.18 3.91
CA GLY A 62 -20.48 24.00 4.20
C GLY A 62 -21.06 22.69 3.65
N TYR A 63 -20.24 21.68 3.42
CA TYR A 63 -20.66 20.38 2.94
C TYR A 63 -20.40 19.28 3.97
N MET A 64 -21.15 18.19 3.85
CA MET A 64 -20.96 16.97 4.64
C MET A 64 -21.18 15.72 3.81
N LEU A 65 -20.53 14.63 4.18
CA LEU A 65 -20.79 13.32 3.59
C LEU A 65 -22.06 12.74 4.22
N LEU A 66 -23.04 12.40 3.41
CA LEU A 66 -24.30 11.79 3.84
C LEU A 66 -24.22 10.28 3.83
N SER A 67 -23.60 9.72 2.80
CA SER A 67 -23.39 8.28 2.66
C SER A 67 -22.20 7.99 1.75
N CYS A 68 -21.64 6.80 1.92
CA CYS A 68 -20.58 6.24 1.09
C CYS A 68 -21.03 4.86 0.63
N GLU A 69 -20.92 4.58 -0.66
CA GLU A 69 -21.29 3.29 -1.23
C GLU A 69 -20.33 2.18 -0.78
N ASN A 70 -19.03 2.50 -0.69
CA ASN A 70 -17.99 1.57 -0.31
C ASN A 70 -17.25 2.06 0.93
N THR A 71 -17.57 1.52 2.10
CA THR A 71 -16.86 1.81 3.37
C THR A 71 -15.56 1.03 3.51
N SER A 72 -15.40 -0.03 2.73
CA SER A 72 -14.19 -0.84 2.64
C SER A 72 -13.98 -1.36 1.23
N ILE A 73 -12.74 -1.66 0.87
CA ILE A 73 -12.38 -2.25 -0.42
C ILE A 73 -11.40 -3.41 -0.24
N ASP A 74 -11.46 -4.36 -1.18
CA ASP A 74 -10.49 -5.43 -1.28
C ASP A 74 -9.34 -4.98 -2.19
N ILE A 75 -8.10 -5.18 -1.76
CA ILE A 75 -6.91 -4.77 -2.50
C ILE A 75 -5.97 -5.96 -2.64
N ARG A 76 -5.51 -6.21 -3.86
CA ARG A 76 -4.46 -7.18 -4.13
C ARG A 76 -3.15 -6.46 -4.38
N LEU A 77 -2.18 -6.73 -3.49
CA LEU A 77 -0.85 -6.14 -3.56
C LEU A 77 0.15 -7.18 -4.07
N LYS A 78 1.09 -6.70 -4.87
CA LYS A 78 2.22 -7.45 -5.39
C LYS A 78 3.51 -6.77 -4.93
N GLY A 79 4.42 -7.55 -4.35
CA GLY A 79 5.70 -7.04 -3.87
C GLY A 79 6.64 -8.14 -3.45
N SER A 80 7.80 -7.77 -2.92
CA SER A 80 8.74 -8.75 -2.39
C SER A 80 8.13 -9.50 -1.20
N ARG A 81 8.48 -10.77 -1.04
CA ARG A 81 7.91 -11.62 0.02
C ARG A 81 8.12 -11.03 1.42
N SER A 82 9.29 -10.47 1.69
CA SER A 82 9.59 -9.85 2.99
C SER A 82 8.65 -8.69 3.29
N VAL A 83 8.41 -7.83 2.30
CA VAL A 83 7.55 -6.64 2.46
C VAL A 83 6.08 -7.04 2.60
N ILE A 84 5.60 -7.97 1.76
CA ILE A 84 4.20 -8.40 1.79
C ILE A 84 3.87 -9.18 3.08
N SER A 85 4.83 -9.95 3.63
CA SER A 85 4.63 -10.70 4.88
C SER A 85 4.54 -9.80 6.11
N ASP A 86 5.13 -8.62 6.07
CA ASP A 86 5.10 -7.62 7.16
C ASP A 86 3.88 -6.71 7.09
N LEU A 87 3.09 -6.79 6.00
CA LEU A 87 1.86 -6.04 5.85
C LEU A 87 0.69 -6.78 6.49
N ASP A 88 -0.01 -6.06 7.35
CA ASP A 88 -1.29 -6.50 7.91
C ASP A 88 -2.41 -5.57 7.39
N ARG A 89 -3.66 -6.05 7.42
CA ARG A 89 -4.84 -5.27 7.07
C ARG A 89 -4.92 -3.94 7.83
N SER A 90 -4.61 -3.98 9.12
CA SER A 90 -4.64 -2.80 10.01
C SER A 90 -3.55 -1.77 9.70
N SER A 91 -2.51 -2.16 8.97
CA SER A 91 -1.42 -1.28 8.56
C SER A 91 -1.68 -0.59 7.23
N LEU A 92 -2.69 -1.04 6.49
CA LEU A 92 -3.12 -0.47 5.22
C LEU A 92 -4.24 0.54 5.44
N ARG A 93 -4.13 1.70 4.80
CA ARG A 93 -5.15 2.74 4.83
C ARG A 93 -5.47 3.19 3.41
N VAL A 94 -6.74 3.22 3.09
CA VAL A 94 -7.24 3.78 1.84
C VAL A 94 -7.81 5.15 2.13
N VAL A 95 -7.24 6.18 1.56
CA VAL A 95 -7.66 7.56 1.83
C VAL A 95 -8.21 8.18 0.56
N ALA A 96 -9.49 8.53 0.59
CA ALA A 96 -10.17 9.28 -0.47
C ALA A 96 -10.06 10.78 -0.17
N ASP A 97 -9.68 11.56 -1.19
CA ASP A 97 -9.51 13.01 -1.08
C ASP A 97 -10.83 13.73 -1.34
N THR A 98 -11.36 14.39 -0.31
CA THR A 98 -12.58 15.20 -0.39
C THR A 98 -12.35 16.64 -0.81
N SER A 99 -11.10 17.07 -0.98
CA SER A 99 -10.76 18.47 -1.33
C SER A 99 -11.31 18.90 -2.69
N SER A 100 -11.50 17.94 -3.60
CA SER A 100 -12.06 18.15 -4.95
C SER A 100 -13.56 18.39 -4.96
N ILE A 101 -14.26 18.21 -3.83
CA ILE A 101 -15.70 18.42 -3.72
C ILE A 101 -16.01 19.92 -3.68
N THR A 102 -16.81 20.38 -4.64
CA THR A 102 -17.24 21.78 -4.79
C THR A 102 -18.75 21.96 -4.87
N GLU A 103 -19.50 20.86 -4.97
CA GLU A 103 -20.94 20.85 -5.14
C GLU A 103 -21.57 19.68 -4.42
N THR A 104 -22.85 19.79 -4.11
CA THR A 104 -23.67 18.70 -3.55
C THR A 104 -24.03 17.64 -4.57
N GLY A 105 -24.55 16.50 -4.09
CA GLY A 105 -24.98 15.37 -4.90
C GLY A 105 -24.02 14.19 -4.90
N THR A 106 -24.20 13.30 -5.85
CA THR A 106 -23.33 12.12 -5.98
C THR A 106 -22.01 12.50 -6.62
N LYS A 107 -20.92 12.22 -5.94
CA LYS A 107 -19.54 12.48 -6.41
C LYS A 107 -18.72 11.22 -6.39
N THR A 108 -17.82 11.11 -7.34
CA THR A 108 -16.87 10.00 -7.44
C THR A 108 -15.47 10.52 -7.10
N LEU A 109 -14.86 9.94 -6.07
CA LEU A 109 -13.57 10.34 -5.56
C LEU A 109 -12.48 9.32 -5.95
N SER A 110 -11.31 9.81 -6.27
CA SER A 110 -10.10 8.99 -6.33
C SER A 110 -9.56 8.78 -4.93
N TYR A 111 -8.87 7.65 -4.73
CA TYR A 111 -8.24 7.35 -3.46
C TYR A 111 -6.77 7.00 -3.63
N GLN A 112 -6.01 7.04 -2.54
CA GLN A 112 -4.64 6.59 -2.46
C GLN A 112 -4.51 5.52 -1.39
N VAL A 113 -3.66 4.51 -1.65
CA VAL A 113 -3.32 3.48 -0.67
C VAL A 113 -2.07 3.94 0.08
N TYR A 114 -2.18 4.01 1.38
CA TYR A 114 -1.09 4.33 2.28
C TYR A 114 -0.57 3.06 2.93
N TYR A 115 0.74 2.94 2.93
CA TYR A 115 1.49 1.85 3.54
C TYR A 115 2.16 2.36 4.83
N PRO A 116 2.48 1.49 5.78
CA PRO A 116 3.28 1.87 6.94
C PRO A 116 4.67 2.37 6.52
N ASP A 117 5.28 3.21 7.35
CA ASP A 117 6.58 3.86 7.06
C ASP A 117 7.73 2.85 6.85
N SER A 118 7.57 1.62 7.36
CA SER A 118 8.52 0.51 7.14
C SER A 118 8.54 0.00 5.70
N VAL A 119 7.54 0.35 4.88
CA VAL A 119 7.36 -0.15 3.52
C VAL A 119 7.59 0.95 2.49
N SER A 120 8.62 0.77 1.66
CA SER A 120 8.83 1.66 0.52
C SER A 120 7.79 1.40 -0.57
N ARG A 121 7.13 2.47 -1.03
CA ARG A 121 6.14 2.44 -2.12
C ARG A 121 6.67 1.82 -3.43
N ASN A 122 7.98 1.89 -3.64
CA ASN A 122 8.61 1.32 -4.84
C ASN A 122 8.67 -0.21 -4.82
N ASN A 123 8.49 -0.84 -3.65
CA ASN A 123 8.59 -2.29 -3.46
C ASN A 123 7.23 -2.99 -3.45
N VAL A 124 6.13 -2.22 -3.54
CA VAL A 124 4.76 -2.73 -3.52
C VAL A 124 3.95 -2.04 -4.61
N SER A 125 3.18 -2.81 -5.34
CA SER A 125 2.26 -2.31 -6.36
C SER A 125 0.86 -2.87 -6.14
N VAL A 126 -0.17 -2.04 -6.38
CA VAL A 126 -1.55 -2.51 -6.42
C VAL A 126 -1.76 -3.23 -7.75
N GLU A 127 -2.02 -4.54 -7.69
CA GLU A 127 -2.30 -5.35 -8.89
C GLU A 127 -3.78 -5.29 -9.26
N TRP A 128 -4.64 -5.27 -8.24
CA TRP A 128 -6.08 -5.24 -8.41
C TRP A 128 -6.76 -4.64 -7.18
N ALA A 129 -7.91 -3.99 -7.38
CA ALA A 129 -8.79 -3.52 -6.32
C ALA A 129 -10.25 -3.78 -6.68
N SER A 130 -11.11 -4.00 -5.67
CA SER A 130 -12.55 -4.24 -5.88
C SER A 130 -13.28 -2.99 -6.41
N ALA A 131 -12.77 -1.81 -6.09
CA ALA A 131 -13.22 -0.53 -6.63
C ALA A 131 -12.01 0.36 -6.89
N TYR A 132 -12.01 1.10 -7.98
CA TYR A 132 -10.94 2.06 -8.32
C TYR A 132 -11.31 3.49 -7.95
N THR A 133 -12.57 3.71 -7.62
CA THR A 133 -13.12 4.99 -7.20
C THR A 133 -14.13 4.77 -6.09
N ILE A 134 -14.34 5.79 -5.27
CA ILE A 134 -15.29 5.76 -4.15
C ILE A 134 -16.45 6.72 -4.49
N THR A 135 -17.67 6.19 -4.50
CA THR A 135 -18.87 6.99 -4.71
C THR A 135 -19.41 7.46 -3.38
N VAL A 136 -19.60 8.78 -3.26
CA VAL A 136 -20.11 9.42 -2.05
C VAL A 136 -21.28 10.32 -2.38
N GLN A 137 -22.21 10.43 -1.42
CA GLN A 137 -23.30 11.38 -1.46
C GLN A 137 -22.95 12.59 -0.59
N VAL A 138 -22.93 13.76 -1.18
CA VAL A 138 -22.59 15.03 -0.51
C VAL A 138 -23.83 15.87 -0.33
N GLY A 139 -24.05 16.35 0.89
CA GLY A 139 -25.13 17.28 1.22
C GLY A 139 -24.60 18.58 1.80
N GLU A 140 -25.48 19.56 1.92
CA GLU A 140 -25.19 20.82 2.61
C GLU A 140 -25.26 20.66 4.11
N LEU A 141 -24.30 21.26 4.82
CA LEU A 141 -24.28 21.33 6.28
C LEU A 141 -25.21 22.45 6.74
N ALA A 142 -26.43 22.11 7.23
CA ALA A 142 -27.31 23.06 7.83
C ALA A 142 -26.93 23.35 9.28
N ARG A 143 -26.49 24.56 9.61
CA ARG A 143 -26.29 25.02 11.00
C ARG A 143 -27.55 25.71 11.48
N LYS A 144 -28.15 25.20 12.56
CA LYS A 144 -29.26 25.82 13.24
C LYS A 144 -28.83 26.23 14.64
N GLU A 145 -28.90 27.51 14.94
CA GLU A 145 -28.74 28.00 16.30
C GLU A 145 -30.00 27.71 17.10
N VAL A 146 -29.86 26.94 18.17
CA VAL A 146 -30.94 26.66 19.11
C VAL A 146 -30.66 27.42 20.40
N PRO A 147 -31.49 28.44 20.74
CA PRO A 147 -31.34 29.15 21.98
C PRO A 147 -31.65 28.21 23.16
N ILE A 148 -30.69 27.97 24.00
CA ILE A 148 -30.86 27.20 25.26
C ILE A 148 -31.40 28.19 26.30
N ARG A 149 -32.65 28.08 26.71
CA ARG A 149 -33.20 28.77 27.88
C ARG A 149 -33.00 27.88 29.08
N CYS A 150 -32.12 28.26 29.99
CA CYS A 150 -32.03 27.65 31.30
C CYS A 150 -33.07 28.32 32.21
N GLU A 151 -34.17 27.69 32.49
CA GLU A 151 -35.03 28.06 33.60
C GLU A 151 -34.44 27.43 34.86
N LEU A 152 -33.86 28.29 35.71
CA LEU A 152 -33.46 27.91 37.07
C LEU A 152 -34.69 27.99 37.95
N GLU A 153 -35.36 26.87 38.12
CA GLU A 153 -36.42 26.72 39.15
C GLU A 153 -35.67 26.49 40.48
N GLY A 154 -35.31 27.57 41.15
CA GLY A 154 -34.78 27.57 42.48
C GLY A 154 -35.81 28.05 43.46
N GLU A 155 -36.50 27.14 44.06
CA GLU A 155 -37.29 27.37 45.26
C GLU A 155 -36.33 27.61 46.40
N VAL A 156 -36.24 28.86 46.88
CA VAL A 156 -35.54 29.19 48.13
C VAL A 156 -36.62 29.18 49.24
N ALA A 157 -36.56 28.20 50.09
CA ALA A 157 -37.22 28.16 51.38
C ALA A 157 -36.41 28.86 52.44
#